data_7cf0543ca9d7888f26a425d2107e7ce4
#
_entry.id   7cf0543ca9d7888f26a425d2107e7ce4
#
_cell.length_a   1.000
_cell.length_b   1.000
_cell.length_c   1.000
_cell.angle_alpha   90.00
_cell.angle_beta   90.00
_cell.angle_gamma   90.00
#
_symmetry.space_group_name_H-M   'P 1'
#
loop_
_entity.id
_entity.type
_entity.pdbx_description
1 polymer ?
#
loop_
_entity_poly.entity_id
_entity_poly.type
_entity_poly.pdbx_seq_one_letter_code
_entity_poly.pdbx_strand_id
1 'polypeptide(L)'
;IYCMFYIVETQEQLNDFNKKGYKEAYIEVIPYSYKTHPTITDVSLVYIRPFESTKGYILTVDHSEGLPLKSDLIGESISKFDKLYVWGKKEFMHFYWQFNEAIDLSLLAPDYEKLSTPTHRILEQRNQNKLDINRIIPLVKHYESCENNYNNLKKYKDEQVNKFYNNTVPLVFKFIEQSGIRVDSQLFEDYFDCNSQDRVYTQYNLRTTTTRPSNKFGGVNFAALNKENGCRKAFIPENDKFLEMDISAYHPTLAARLVGYKFDAEDIHESFAKMYGVDYKKSKELTFKQLYGGVFKQYKDLEFFVKIQKYVDELWEKYNSEGFIECPISNHRFEKYKLDNMNPQKLFNYLLQNLETSLNVRILRQIIGKIINAQTKLVLYTYDAFLFDLDNNEEIIIEDIKNIFKECGLKVKIKHGTSYDFE
;
A
#
# COMPACT_ATOMS: atom_id res chain seq x y z
N ILE A 1 -8.05 -10.02 -38.63
CA ILE A 1 -7.80 -9.41 -37.28
C ILE A 1 -8.83 -9.97 -36.27
N TYR A 2 -10.11 -10.19 -36.66
CA TYR A 2 -11.18 -10.71 -35.78
C TYR A 2 -11.00 -12.15 -35.28
N CYS A 3 -9.99 -12.87 -35.72
CA CYS A 3 -9.73 -14.24 -35.27
C CYS A 3 -8.87 -14.35 -33.99
N MET A 4 -8.28 -13.27 -33.49
CA MET A 4 -7.33 -13.34 -32.37
C MET A 4 -8.00 -13.25 -31.00
N PHE A 5 -9.04 -12.47 -30.83
CA PHE A 5 -9.76 -12.23 -29.58
C PHE A 5 -11.25 -11.95 -29.82
N TYR A 6 -12.03 -11.96 -28.75
CA TYR A 6 -13.46 -11.59 -28.79
C TYR A 6 -13.64 -10.16 -28.27
N ILE A 7 -14.44 -9.35 -28.99
CA ILE A 7 -14.89 -8.06 -28.51
C ILE A 7 -16.30 -8.22 -27.97
N VAL A 8 -16.53 -7.71 -26.76
CA VAL A 8 -17.84 -7.67 -26.09
C VAL A 8 -18.18 -6.21 -25.89
N GLU A 9 -19.14 -5.70 -26.67
CA GLU A 9 -19.52 -4.29 -26.72
C GLU A 9 -21.05 -4.08 -26.68
N THR A 10 -21.81 -5.16 -26.56
CA THR A 10 -23.26 -5.10 -26.41
C THR A 10 -23.73 -5.97 -25.23
N GLN A 11 -24.91 -5.63 -24.68
CA GLN A 11 -25.51 -6.41 -23.59
C GLN A 11 -25.79 -7.87 -24.02
N GLU A 12 -26.16 -8.12 -25.27
CA GLU A 12 -26.40 -9.47 -25.78
C GLU A 12 -25.11 -10.30 -25.78
N GLN A 13 -24.01 -9.73 -26.29
CA GLN A 13 -22.69 -10.38 -26.27
C GLN A 13 -22.20 -10.63 -24.84
N LEU A 14 -22.46 -9.70 -23.91
CA LEU A 14 -22.12 -9.88 -22.50
C LEU A 14 -22.95 -11.00 -21.87
N ASN A 15 -24.22 -11.10 -22.19
CA ASN A 15 -25.07 -12.21 -21.75
C ASN A 15 -24.58 -13.55 -22.29
N ASP A 16 -24.15 -13.61 -23.53
CA ASP A 16 -23.60 -14.83 -24.15
C ASP A 16 -22.24 -15.20 -23.56
N PHE A 17 -21.41 -14.23 -23.23
CA PHE A 17 -20.19 -14.45 -22.44
C PHE A 17 -20.51 -15.06 -21.09
N ASN A 18 -21.47 -14.49 -20.35
CA ASN A 18 -21.87 -14.97 -19.02
C ASN A 18 -22.47 -16.40 -19.05
N LYS A 19 -23.22 -16.76 -20.12
CA LYS A 19 -23.78 -18.10 -20.28
C LYS A 19 -22.72 -19.21 -20.40
N LYS A 20 -21.48 -18.86 -20.78
CA LYS A 20 -20.38 -19.84 -20.87
C LYS A 20 -19.97 -20.40 -19.51
N GLY A 21 -20.27 -19.70 -18.42
CA GLY A 21 -20.09 -20.18 -17.06
C GLY A 21 -18.65 -20.44 -16.67
N TYR A 22 -17.70 -19.67 -17.20
CA TYR A 22 -16.30 -19.75 -16.85
C TYR A 22 -16.09 -19.54 -15.34
N LYS A 23 -15.19 -20.31 -14.74
CA LYS A 23 -14.98 -20.34 -13.30
C LYS A 23 -13.82 -19.47 -12.85
N GLU A 24 -12.74 -19.50 -13.59
CA GLU A 24 -11.51 -18.78 -13.23
C GLU A 24 -11.00 -17.97 -14.42
N ALA A 25 -10.53 -16.76 -14.15
CA ALA A 25 -9.99 -15.89 -15.19
C ALA A 25 -8.83 -15.01 -14.71
N TYR A 26 -7.92 -14.73 -15.62
CA TYR A 26 -7.00 -13.59 -15.52
C TYR A 26 -7.71 -12.34 -16.02
N ILE A 27 -7.58 -11.24 -15.28
CA ILE A 27 -8.23 -9.95 -15.60
C ILE A 27 -7.23 -8.81 -15.53
N GLU A 28 -7.29 -7.91 -16.51
CA GLU A 28 -6.68 -6.59 -16.46
C GLU A 28 -7.73 -5.50 -16.72
N VAL A 29 -7.71 -4.47 -15.88
CA VAL A 29 -8.49 -3.24 -16.10
C VAL A 29 -7.56 -2.20 -16.67
N ILE A 30 -7.92 -1.64 -17.82
CA ILE A 30 -7.16 -0.59 -18.49
C ILE A 30 -7.87 0.74 -18.25
N PRO A 31 -7.34 1.62 -17.40
CA PRO A 31 -7.90 2.96 -17.16
C PRO A 31 -7.63 3.87 -18.35
N TYR A 32 -8.24 5.05 -18.37
CA TYR A 32 -7.94 6.08 -19.36
C TYR A 32 -6.45 6.42 -19.38
N SER A 33 -5.84 6.53 -18.21
CA SER A 33 -4.41 6.75 -18.05
C SER A 33 -3.91 6.20 -16.71
N TYR A 34 -2.71 5.63 -16.71
CA TYR A 34 -1.99 5.25 -15.48
C TYR A 34 -1.32 6.44 -14.77
N LYS A 35 -1.35 7.65 -15.40
CA LYS A 35 -0.89 8.90 -14.77
C LYS A 35 -1.95 9.53 -13.88
N THR A 36 -3.21 9.20 -14.10
CA THR A 36 -4.32 9.64 -13.26
C THR A 36 -4.54 8.64 -12.13
N HIS A 37 -4.84 9.14 -10.94
CA HIS A 37 -5.06 8.27 -9.79
C HIS A 37 -6.25 7.33 -10.02
N PRO A 38 -6.18 6.04 -9.62
CA PRO A 38 -7.26 5.07 -9.86
C PRO A 38 -8.61 5.47 -9.28
N THR A 39 -8.64 6.29 -8.24
CA THR A 39 -9.89 6.80 -7.62
C THR A 39 -10.67 7.77 -8.52
N ILE A 40 -9.98 8.47 -9.44
CA ILE A 40 -10.57 9.57 -10.24
C ILE A 40 -10.42 9.37 -11.75
N THR A 41 -9.89 8.25 -12.20
CA THR A 41 -9.83 7.90 -13.62
C THR A 41 -10.95 6.93 -13.97
N ASP A 42 -11.47 7.05 -15.20
CA ASP A 42 -12.42 6.10 -15.74
C ASP A 42 -11.73 4.91 -16.40
N VAL A 43 -12.52 3.88 -16.71
CA VAL A 43 -12.06 2.64 -17.36
C VAL A 43 -12.25 2.78 -18.87
N SER A 44 -11.23 2.48 -19.63
CA SER A 44 -11.32 2.38 -21.11
C SER A 44 -11.86 1.01 -21.53
N LEU A 45 -11.26 -0.05 -21.04
CA LEU A 45 -11.65 -1.42 -21.32
C LEU A 45 -11.26 -2.39 -20.20
N VAL A 46 -11.85 -3.58 -20.22
CA VAL A 46 -11.47 -4.70 -19.36
C VAL A 46 -11.10 -5.89 -20.24
N TYR A 47 -9.90 -6.41 -20.01
CA TYR A 47 -9.47 -7.66 -20.61
C TYR A 47 -9.76 -8.83 -19.66
N ILE A 48 -10.42 -9.88 -20.16
CA ILE A 48 -10.72 -11.09 -19.42
C ILE A 48 -10.22 -12.32 -20.20
N ARG A 49 -9.39 -13.12 -19.55
CA ARG A 49 -8.85 -14.36 -20.10
C ARG A 49 -9.25 -15.55 -19.24
N PRO A 50 -10.42 -16.18 -19.50
CA PRO A 50 -10.80 -17.39 -18.81
C PRO A 50 -9.80 -18.52 -19.10
N PHE A 51 -9.44 -19.29 -18.09
CA PHE A 51 -8.47 -20.38 -18.28
C PHE A 51 -9.00 -21.50 -19.16
N GLU A 52 -10.34 -21.66 -19.19
CA GLU A 52 -11.03 -22.64 -20.03
C GLU A 52 -11.20 -22.16 -21.49
N SER A 53 -10.91 -20.90 -21.78
CA SER A 53 -11.02 -20.35 -23.14
C SER A 53 -9.68 -20.41 -23.88
N THR A 54 -9.72 -20.58 -25.20
CA THR A 54 -8.54 -20.50 -26.06
C THR A 54 -8.19 -19.06 -26.44
N LYS A 55 -9.08 -18.08 -26.19
CA LYS A 55 -8.93 -16.67 -26.54
C LYS A 55 -9.34 -15.76 -25.39
N GLY A 56 -8.76 -14.57 -25.36
CA GLY A 56 -9.16 -13.49 -24.47
C GLY A 56 -10.39 -12.72 -24.98
N TYR A 57 -11.01 -12.02 -24.06
CA TYR A 57 -12.15 -11.14 -24.30
C TYR A 57 -11.76 -9.71 -23.96
N ILE A 58 -12.10 -8.75 -24.80
CA ILE A 58 -12.05 -7.34 -24.50
C ILE A 58 -13.48 -6.82 -24.33
N LEU A 59 -13.78 -6.29 -23.17
CA LEU A 59 -15.04 -5.63 -22.84
C LEU A 59 -14.78 -4.13 -22.91
N THR A 60 -15.40 -3.43 -23.87
CA THR A 60 -15.22 -2.00 -24.07
C THR A 60 -16.13 -1.21 -23.12
N VAL A 61 -15.55 -0.31 -22.32
CA VAL A 61 -16.29 0.58 -21.40
C VAL A 61 -16.42 1.95 -22.03
N ASP A 62 -15.30 2.60 -22.36
CA ASP A 62 -15.24 3.84 -23.12
C ASP A 62 -13.96 3.86 -23.96
N HIS A 63 -14.06 3.27 -25.16
CA HIS A 63 -12.94 3.12 -26.08
C HIS A 63 -13.36 3.53 -27.50
N SER A 64 -12.45 4.17 -28.26
CA SER A 64 -12.74 4.72 -29.59
C SER A 64 -13.07 3.67 -30.66
N GLU A 65 -12.65 2.43 -30.48
CA GLU A 65 -12.86 1.31 -31.41
C GLU A 65 -14.00 0.36 -30.99
N GLY A 66 -14.83 0.72 -29.99
CA GLY A 66 -15.91 -0.15 -29.51
C GLY A 66 -17.12 0.61 -28.98
N LEU A 67 -18.26 -0.06 -28.90
CA LEU A 67 -19.43 0.49 -28.26
C LEU A 67 -19.30 0.42 -26.73
N PRO A 68 -19.84 1.40 -25.98
CA PRO A 68 -19.69 1.46 -24.54
C PRO A 68 -20.60 0.47 -23.81
N LEU A 69 -20.01 -0.38 -22.96
CA LEU A 69 -20.71 -1.15 -21.96
C LEU A 69 -20.73 -0.41 -20.62
N LYS A 70 -21.84 -0.50 -19.90
CA LYS A 70 -21.91 0.04 -18.53
C LYS A 70 -20.96 -0.71 -17.61
N SER A 71 -20.16 0.02 -16.84
CA SER A 71 -19.18 -0.55 -15.91
C SER A 71 -19.83 -1.47 -14.85
N ASP A 72 -21.04 -1.15 -14.37
CA ASP A 72 -21.78 -1.98 -13.41
C ASP A 72 -22.09 -3.38 -13.97
N LEU A 73 -22.49 -3.48 -15.25
CA LEU A 73 -22.76 -4.76 -15.90
C LEU A 73 -21.50 -5.63 -16.04
N ILE A 74 -20.37 -4.97 -16.25
CA ILE A 74 -19.07 -5.65 -16.26
C ILE A 74 -18.73 -6.13 -14.84
N GLY A 75 -18.94 -5.30 -13.81
CA GLY A 75 -18.78 -5.67 -12.40
C GLY A 75 -19.64 -6.89 -12.02
N GLU A 76 -20.91 -6.92 -12.45
CA GLU A 76 -21.78 -8.08 -12.27
C GLU A 76 -21.26 -9.33 -12.98
N SER A 77 -20.66 -9.20 -14.16
CA SER A 77 -20.06 -10.31 -14.89
C SER A 77 -18.79 -10.82 -14.19
N ILE A 78 -17.96 -9.92 -13.67
CA ILE A 78 -16.77 -10.23 -12.89
C ILE A 78 -17.13 -11.01 -11.63
N SER A 79 -18.22 -10.65 -10.93
CA SER A 79 -18.67 -11.31 -9.71
C SER A 79 -19.14 -12.77 -9.90
N LYS A 80 -19.35 -13.22 -11.14
CA LYS A 80 -19.73 -14.59 -11.47
C LYS A 80 -18.58 -15.58 -11.48
N PHE A 81 -17.36 -15.10 -11.54
CA PHE A 81 -16.18 -15.96 -11.44
C PHE A 81 -15.99 -16.43 -10.00
N ASP A 82 -15.63 -17.69 -9.83
CA ASP A 82 -15.28 -18.25 -8.53
C ASP A 82 -13.94 -17.67 -8.06
N LYS A 83 -12.97 -17.51 -8.99
CA LYS A 83 -11.65 -16.98 -8.71
C LYS A 83 -11.09 -16.12 -9.85
N LEU A 84 -10.50 -15.01 -9.47
CA LEU A 84 -9.83 -14.08 -10.37
C LEU A 84 -8.32 -14.05 -10.09
N TYR A 85 -7.55 -13.77 -11.12
CA TYR A 85 -6.11 -13.55 -11.04
C TYR A 85 -5.81 -12.17 -11.63
N VAL A 86 -5.23 -11.30 -10.81
CA VAL A 86 -5.00 -9.89 -11.16
C VAL A 86 -3.55 -9.51 -10.90
N TRP A 87 -3.06 -8.51 -11.60
CA TRP A 87 -1.79 -7.87 -11.28
C TRP A 87 -2.05 -6.57 -10.52
N GLY A 88 -1.71 -6.53 -9.21
CA GLY A 88 -1.99 -5.39 -8.36
C GLY A 88 -3.45 -5.36 -7.90
N LYS A 89 -3.79 -6.22 -6.94
CA LYS A 89 -5.17 -6.32 -6.42
C LYS A 89 -5.69 -5.01 -5.84
N LYS A 90 -4.84 -4.22 -5.20
CA LYS A 90 -5.22 -2.91 -4.65
C LYS A 90 -5.73 -1.97 -5.75
N GLU A 91 -5.00 -1.86 -6.86
CA GLU A 91 -5.37 -1.06 -8.01
C GLU A 91 -6.65 -1.59 -8.67
N PHE A 92 -6.78 -2.90 -8.83
CA PHE A 92 -7.99 -3.54 -9.35
C PHE A 92 -9.23 -3.19 -8.52
N MET A 93 -9.12 -3.17 -7.19
CA MET A 93 -10.23 -2.88 -6.28
C MET A 93 -10.72 -1.43 -6.32
N HIS A 94 -9.98 -0.48 -6.90
CA HIS A 94 -10.50 0.86 -7.16
C HIS A 94 -11.56 0.87 -8.23
N PHE A 95 -11.53 -0.08 -9.18
CA PHE A 95 -12.46 -0.17 -10.29
C PHE A 95 -13.58 -1.18 -10.02
N TYR A 96 -13.22 -2.39 -9.57
CA TYR A 96 -14.15 -3.48 -9.29
C TYR A 96 -13.83 -4.13 -7.95
N TRP A 97 -14.79 -4.09 -7.05
CA TRP A 97 -14.64 -4.62 -5.69
C TRP A 97 -15.59 -5.80 -5.37
N GLN A 98 -16.58 -6.05 -6.26
CA GLN A 98 -17.51 -7.15 -6.16
C GLN A 98 -16.93 -8.38 -6.85
N PHE A 99 -16.30 -9.25 -6.10
CA PHE A 99 -15.76 -10.52 -6.58
C PHE A 99 -15.71 -11.53 -5.42
N ASN A 100 -15.73 -12.85 -5.77
CA ASN A 100 -15.67 -13.91 -4.76
C ASN A 100 -14.24 -14.04 -4.19
N GLU A 101 -13.27 -14.37 -5.03
CA GLU A 101 -11.85 -14.44 -4.66
C GLU A 101 -11.00 -13.75 -5.74
N ALA A 102 -9.99 -13.01 -5.33
CA ALA A 102 -8.97 -12.49 -6.25
C ALA A 102 -7.57 -12.72 -5.69
N ILE A 103 -6.71 -13.27 -6.55
CA ILE A 103 -5.30 -13.53 -6.26
C ILE A 103 -4.44 -12.45 -6.90
N ASP A 104 -3.62 -11.79 -6.12
CA ASP A 104 -2.64 -10.83 -6.60
C ASP A 104 -1.37 -11.54 -7.08
N LEU A 105 -1.23 -11.66 -8.38
CA LEU A 105 -0.07 -12.31 -9.01
C LEU A 105 1.24 -11.55 -8.76
N SER A 106 1.18 -10.27 -8.41
CA SER A 106 2.37 -9.50 -8.07
C SER A 106 3.06 -9.96 -6.78
N LEU A 107 2.35 -10.70 -5.93
CA LEU A 107 2.91 -11.34 -4.74
C LEU A 107 3.69 -12.62 -5.06
N LEU A 108 3.39 -13.25 -6.19
CA LEU A 108 3.98 -14.52 -6.63
C LEU A 108 5.11 -14.31 -7.65
N ALA A 109 5.01 -13.24 -8.44
CA ALA A 109 5.96 -12.90 -9.51
C ALA A 109 6.59 -11.51 -9.30
N PRO A 110 7.34 -11.28 -8.20
CA PRO A 110 7.83 -9.95 -7.83
C PRO A 110 8.79 -9.32 -8.85
N ASP A 111 9.48 -10.13 -9.64
CA ASP A 111 10.46 -9.66 -10.63
C ASP A 111 9.84 -9.39 -12.01
N TYR A 112 8.54 -9.65 -12.18
CA TYR A 112 7.89 -9.49 -13.48
C TYR A 112 7.93 -8.05 -14.00
N GLU A 113 7.76 -7.04 -13.14
CA GLU A 113 7.86 -5.62 -13.54
C GLU A 113 9.24 -5.22 -14.04
N LYS A 114 10.30 -5.86 -13.56
CA LYS A 114 11.67 -5.64 -14.04
C LYS A 114 11.89 -6.24 -15.43
N LEU A 115 11.16 -7.31 -15.76
CA LEU A 115 11.33 -8.07 -16.99
C LEU A 115 10.43 -7.56 -18.13
N SER A 116 9.26 -7.00 -17.83
CA SER A 116 8.31 -6.57 -18.85
C SER A 116 7.41 -5.43 -18.37
N THR A 117 7.78 -4.19 -18.67
CA THR A 117 6.81 -3.08 -18.59
C THR A 117 5.69 -3.34 -19.61
N PRO A 118 4.42 -3.39 -19.22
CA PRO A 118 3.32 -3.61 -20.15
C PRO A 118 3.36 -2.61 -21.31
N THR A 119 3.09 -3.10 -22.54
CA THR A 119 3.22 -2.30 -23.77
C THR A 119 2.38 -1.02 -23.71
N HIS A 120 1.18 -1.07 -23.13
CA HIS A 120 0.31 0.10 -22.98
C HIS A 120 0.91 1.17 -22.06
N ARG A 121 1.61 0.80 -20.97
CA ARG A 121 2.34 1.76 -20.11
C ARG A 121 3.50 2.41 -20.85
N ILE A 122 4.20 1.67 -21.70
CA ILE A 122 5.27 2.22 -22.57
C ILE A 122 4.70 3.21 -23.56
N LEU A 123 3.58 2.89 -24.21
CA LEU A 123 2.91 3.76 -25.15
C LEU A 123 2.40 5.03 -24.48
N GLU A 124 1.85 4.92 -23.27
CA GLU A 124 1.44 6.06 -22.46
C GLU A 124 2.62 6.96 -22.09
N GLN A 125 3.74 6.39 -21.66
CA GLN A 125 4.96 7.14 -21.34
C GLN A 125 5.49 7.93 -22.54
N ARG A 126 5.39 7.38 -23.75
CA ARG A 126 5.80 8.08 -25.00
C ARG A 126 4.87 9.22 -25.41
N ASN A 127 3.61 9.18 -24.97
CA ASN A 127 2.58 10.19 -25.27
C ASN A 127 2.32 11.09 -24.05
N GLN A 128 3.36 11.71 -23.54
CA GLN A 128 3.49 12.35 -22.21
C GLN A 128 2.36 13.27 -21.75
N ASN A 129 1.51 13.79 -22.64
CA ASN A 129 0.54 14.85 -22.29
C ASN A 129 -0.93 14.46 -22.47
N LYS A 130 -1.26 13.18 -22.72
CA LYS A 130 -2.63 12.73 -22.89
C LYS A 130 -3.10 11.93 -21.68
N LEU A 131 -4.10 12.45 -20.98
CA LEU A 131 -4.68 11.80 -19.78
C LEU A 131 -5.72 10.72 -20.13
N ASP A 132 -6.03 10.53 -21.40
CA ASP A 132 -7.01 9.55 -21.90
C ASP A 132 -6.46 8.66 -23.01
N ILE A 133 -5.13 8.52 -23.05
CA ILE A 133 -4.43 7.86 -24.16
C ILE A 133 -4.90 6.42 -24.41
N ASN A 134 -5.29 5.69 -23.35
CA ASN A 134 -5.72 4.30 -23.47
C ASN A 134 -7.09 4.14 -24.14
N ARG A 135 -7.85 5.23 -24.32
CA ARG A 135 -9.11 5.23 -25.09
C ARG A 135 -8.88 5.14 -26.60
N ILE A 136 -7.70 5.54 -27.08
CA ILE A 136 -7.38 5.67 -28.51
C ILE A 136 -6.25 4.74 -28.97
N ILE A 137 -5.57 4.04 -28.06
CA ILE A 137 -4.63 2.97 -28.43
C ILE A 137 -5.44 1.82 -29.03
N PRO A 138 -5.10 1.30 -30.24
CA PRO A 138 -5.87 0.25 -30.88
C PRO A 138 -6.12 -0.97 -29.98
N LEU A 139 -7.35 -1.51 -29.98
CA LEU A 139 -7.74 -2.68 -29.16
C LEU A 139 -6.77 -3.85 -29.34
N VAL A 140 -6.26 -4.06 -30.55
CA VAL A 140 -5.28 -5.12 -30.82
C VAL A 140 -3.99 -4.95 -30.00
N LYS A 141 -3.56 -3.71 -29.74
CA LYS A 141 -2.37 -3.43 -28.95
C LYS A 141 -2.58 -3.69 -27.45
N HIS A 142 -3.76 -3.34 -26.96
CA HIS A 142 -4.16 -3.71 -25.60
C HIS A 142 -4.24 -5.23 -25.45
N TYR A 143 -4.87 -5.91 -26.41
CA TYR A 143 -4.93 -7.37 -26.43
C TYR A 143 -3.55 -8.02 -26.41
N GLU A 144 -2.65 -7.65 -27.33
CA GLU A 144 -1.30 -8.16 -27.41
C GLU A 144 -0.54 -8.01 -26.06
N SER A 145 -0.70 -6.84 -25.42
CA SER A 145 -0.09 -6.56 -24.13
C SER A 145 -0.64 -7.44 -23.00
N CYS A 146 -1.97 -7.51 -22.89
CA CYS A 146 -2.63 -8.31 -21.85
C CYS A 146 -2.41 -9.82 -22.05
N GLU A 147 -2.46 -10.31 -23.30
CA GLU A 147 -2.18 -11.71 -23.59
C GLU A 147 -0.73 -12.10 -23.30
N ASN A 148 0.21 -11.19 -23.56
CA ASN A 148 1.60 -11.38 -23.15
C ASN A 148 1.74 -11.47 -21.63
N ASN A 149 1.08 -10.59 -20.88
CA ASN A 149 1.07 -10.63 -19.42
C ASN A 149 0.46 -11.94 -18.93
N TYR A 150 -0.71 -12.34 -19.45
CA TYR A 150 -1.33 -13.63 -19.13
C TYR A 150 -0.39 -14.79 -19.36
N ASN A 151 0.27 -14.86 -20.51
CA ASN A 151 1.17 -15.97 -20.85
C ASN A 151 2.38 -16.07 -19.92
N ASN A 152 2.87 -14.94 -19.41
CA ASN A 152 3.97 -14.91 -18.45
C ASN A 152 3.52 -15.26 -17.03
N LEU A 153 2.28 -14.89 -16.67
CA LEU A 153 1.78 -14.98 -15.30
C LEU A 153 0.95 -16.23 -15.00
N LYS A 154 0.35 -16.86 -16.02
CA LYS A 154 -0.52 -18.07 -15.86
C LYS A 154 0.17 -19.24 -15.15
N LYS A 155 1.50 -19.31 -15.18
CA LYS A 155 2.27 -20.37 -14.50
C LYS A 155 2.17 -20.31 -12.97
N TYR A 156 1.78 -19.15 -12.42
CA TYR A 156 1.62 -18.94 -10.97
C TYR A 156 0.19 -19.26 -10.47
N LYS A 157 -0.72 -19.71 -11.35
CA LYS A 157 -2.13 -19.93 -11.03
C LYS A 157 -2.36 -20.82 -9.80
N ASP A 158 -1.56 -21.87 -9.66
CA ASP A 158 -1.74 -22.87 -8.60
C ASP A 158 -0.83 -22.61 -7.38
N GLU A 159 -0.10 -21.49 -7.36
CA GLU A 159 0.74 -21.13 -6.23
C GLU A 159 -0.07 -20.51 -5.10
N GLN A 160 0.37 -20.76 -3.86
CA GLN A 160 -0.27 -20.20 -2.68
C GLN A 160 0.24 -18.81 -2.38
N VAL A 161 -0.68 -17.88 -2.17
CA VAL A 161 -0.36 -16.52 -1.73
C VAL A 161 -0.44 -16.40 -0.20
N ASN A 162 0.37 -15.52 0.35
CA ASN A 162 0.22 -15.09 1.73
C ASN A 162 -1.11 -14.31 1.87
N LYS A 163 -2.06 -14.88 2.64
CA LYS A 163 -3.42 -14.34 2.80
C LYS A 163 -3.44 -12.94 3.40
N PHE A 164 -2.51 -12.60 4.28
CA PHE A 164 -2.41 -11.26 4.86
C PHE A 164 -2.14 -10.22 3.78
N TYR A 165 -1.14 -10.46 2.92
CA TYR A 165 -0.79 -9.55 1.83
C TYR A 165 -1.78 -9.59 0.66
N ASN A 166 -2.43 -10.71 0.44
CA ASN A 166 -3.43 -10.82 -0.62
C ASN A 166 -4.78 -10.19 -0.27
N ASN A 167 -5.20 -10.23 1.00
CA ASN A 167 -6.56 -9.85 1.37
C ASN A 167 -6.63 -8.60 2.26
N THR A 168 -5.78 -8.52 3.30
CA THR A 168 -5.89 -7.43 4.29
C THR A 168 -5.17 -6.17 3.83
N VAL A 169 -3.95 -6.31 3.37
CA VAL A 169 -3.11 -5.17 2.97
C VAL A 169 -3.73 -4.35 1.83
N PRO A 170 -4.17 -4.95 0.69
CA PRO A 170 -4.77 -4.19 -0.40
C PRO A 170 -6.03 -3.43 0.01
N LEU A 171 -6.88 -4.06 0.84
CA LEU A 171 -8.13 -3.44 1.32
C LEU A 171 -7.86 -2.19 2.13
N VAL A 172 -6.90 -2.26 3.08
CA VAL A 172 -6.55 -1.15 3.96
C VAL A 172 -6.01 0.03 3.15
N PHE A 173 -5.04 -0.20 2.28
CA PHE A 173 -4.43 0.88 1.53
C PHE A 173 -5.33 1.46 0.44
N LYS A 174 -6.16 0.64 -0.21
CA LYS A 174 -7.20 1.14 -1.11
C LYS A 174 -8.16 2.09 -0.39
N PHE A 175 -8.57 1.75 0.84
CA PHE A 175 -9.46 2.60 1.63
C PHE A 175 -8.83 3.97 1.91
N ILE A 176 -7.55 4.02 2.30
CA ILE A 176 -6.85 5.29 2.56
C ILE A 176 -6.71 6.09 1.26
N GLU A 177 -6.27 5.47 0.18
CA GLU A 177 -6.05 6.11 -1.11
C GLU A 177 -7.31 6.79 -1.67
N GLN A 178 -8.47 6.19 -1.49
CA GLN A 178 -9.73 6.74 -2.03
C GLN A 178 -10.21 8.01 -1.32
N SER A 179 -9.74 8.29 -0.10
CA SER A 179 -10.16 9.47 0.66
C SER A 179 -9.62 10.76 0.05
N GLY A 180 -8.36 10.76 -0.39
CA GLY A 180 -7.67 11.96 -0.85
C GLY A 180 -7.53 13.01 0.26
N ILE A 181 -6.80 14.07 -0.03
CA ILE A 181 -6.55 15.18 0.90
C ILE A 181 -6.92 16.47 0.19
N ARG A 182 -7.77 17.29 0.79
CA ARG A 182 -8.09 18.61 0.27
C ARG A 182 -6.86 19.50 0.35
N VAL A 183 -6.68 20.38 -0.63
CA VAL A 183 -5.55 21.32 -0.69
C VAL A 183 -6.04 22.74 -0.89
N ASP A 184 -5.26 23.68 -0.35
CA ASP A 184 -5.29 25.07 -0.78
C ASP A 184 -4.57 25.13 -2.13
N SER A 185 -5.29 25.40 -3.21
CA SER A 185 -4.77 25.32 -4.58
C SER A 185 -3.58 26.23 -4.81
N GLN A 186 -3.61 27.47 -4.28
CA GLN A 186 -2.54 28.43 -4.48
C GLN A 186 -1.28 28.00 -3.74
N LEU A 187 -1.38 27.63 -2.46
CA LEU A 187 -0.24 27.13 -1.69
C LEU A 187 0.30 25.83 -2.27
N PHE A 188 -0.57 24.97 -2.79
CA PHE A 188 -0.14 23.71 -3.39
C PHE A 188 0.71 23.95 -4.65
N GLU A 189 0.28 24.85 -5.54
CA GLU A 189 1.03 25.21 -6.75
C GLU A 189 2.37 25.89 -6.41
N ASP A 190 2.44 26.67 -5.33
CA ASP A 190 3.66 27.34 -4.89
C ASP A 190 4.76 26.35 -4.45
N TYR A 191 4.38 25.20 -3.91
CA TYR A 191 5.32 24.19 -3.38
C TYR A 191 5.52 22.97 -4.26
N PHE A 192 4.54 22.63 -5.11
CA PHE A 192 4.56 21.43 -5.92
C PHE A 192 4.38 21.79 -7.40
N ASP A 193 5.32 21.37 -8.23
CA ASP A 193 5.30 21.61 -9.69
C ASP A 193 4.28 20.70 -10.37
N CYS A 194 3.01 20.87 -10.01
CA CYS A 194 1.90 20.13 -10.59
C CYS A 194 0.62 20.97 -10.51
N ASN A 195 -0.22 20.88 -11.54
CA ASN A 195 -1.51 21.55 -11.56
C ASN A 195 -2.35 21.07 -10.39
N SER A 196 -2.85 22.00 -9.58
CA SER A 196 -3.69 21.65 -8.46
C SER A 196 -5.11 21.34 -8.92
N GLN A 197 -5.63 20.27 -8.38
CA GLN A 197 -7.05 20.06 -8.19
C GLN A 197 -7.36 20.44 -6.74
N ASP A 198 -8.64 20.64 -6.40
CA ASP A 198 -9.04 20.91 -5.00
C ASP A 198 -8.65 19.78 -4.02
N ARG A 199 -8.26 18.65 -4.56
CA ARG A 199 -7.91 17.43 -3.81
C ARG A 199 -6.76 16.69 -4.48
N VAL A 200 -5.85 16.19 -3.68
CA VAL A 200 -4.74 15.32 -4.10
C VAL A 200 -4.89 13.94 -3.49
N TYR A 201 -4.35 12.94 -4.17
CA TYR A 201 -4.41 11.54 -3.76
C TYR A 201 -3.00 10.99 -3.55
N THR A 202 -2.82 10.14 -2.56
CA THR A 202 -1.61 9.35 -2.38
C THR A 202 -1.78 7.97 -2.99
N GLN A 203 -0.70 7.37 -3.47
CA GLN A 203 -0.67 5.98 -3.90
C GLN A 203 0.44 5.23 -3.16
N TYR A 204 0.08 4.14 -2.51
CA TYR A 204 1.01 3.31 -1.75
C TYR A 204 1.64 2.24 -2.63
N ASN A 205 2.97 2.25 -2.72
CA ASN A 205 3.71 1.12 -3.27
C ASN A 205 3.88 0.06 -2.17
N LEU A 206 3.19 -1.05 -2.31
CA LEU A 206 3.19 -2.18 -1.37
C LEU A 206 4.32 -3.19 -1.65
N ARG A 207 5.02 -3.05 -2.78
CA ARG A 207 6.06 -3.98 -3.25
C ARG A 207 7.45 -3.46 -2.93
N THR A 208 7.72 -3.26 -1.63
CA THR A 208 9.05 -2.93 -1.12
C THR A 208 9.65 -4.13 -0.42
N THR A 209 10.97 -4.19 -0.32
CA THR A 209 11.70 -5.33 0.28
C THR A 209 11.23 -5.65 1.71
N THR A 210 10.93 -4.64 2.50
CA THR A 210 10.47 -4.80 3.89
C THR A 210 8.95 -4.74 4.02
N THR A 211 8.22 -4.64 2.90
CA THR A 211 6.77 -4.37 2.83
C THR A 211 6.33 -3.03 3.44
N ARG A 212 7.27 -2.22 3.94
CA ARG A 212 7.01 -0.87 4.43
C ARG A 212 6.63 0.01 3.24
N PRO A 213 5.39 0.49 3.13
CA PRO A 213 4.91 1.17 1.94
C PRO A 213 5.54 2.54 1.79
N SER A 214 5.98 2.88 0.58
CA SER A 214 6.21 4.27 0.21
C SER A 214 4.93 4.86 -0.37
N ASN A 215 4.67 6.14 -0.14
CA ASN A 215 3.48 6.79 -0.63
C ASN A 215 3.80 8.08 -1.36
N LYS A 216 3.66 8.04 -2.66
CA LYS A 216 3.85 9.21 -3.54
C LYS A 216 2.92 9.11 -4.73
N PHE A 217 2.46 10.25 -5.22
CA PHE A 217 1.69 10.34 -6.46
C PHE A 217 1.72 11.77 -7.00
N GLY A 218 1.66 11.95 -8.33
CA GLY A 218 1.51 13.25 -8.97
C GLY A 218 2.62 14.26 -8.61
N GLY A 219 3.86 13.80 -8.43
CA GLY A 219 4.99 14.67 -8.03
C GLY A 219 5.15 14.87 -6.52
N VAL A 220 4.16 14.46 -5.70
CA VAL A 220 4.21 14.60 -4.24
C VAL A 220 4.74 13.32 -3.59
N ASN A 221 5.81 13.44 -2.79
CA ASN A 221 6.30 12.37 -1.93
C ASN A 221 5.77 12.59 -0.49
N PHE A 222 4.61 12.01 -0.20
CA PHE A 222 3.93 12.20 1.09
C PHE A 222 4.71 11.67 2.28
N ALA A 223 5.49 10.59 2.10
CA ALA A 223 6.34 10.02 3.16
C ALA A 223 7.53 10.93 3.53
N ALA A 224 7.91 11.85 2.65
CA ALA A 224 9.05 12.75 2.81
C ALA A 224 8.68 14.22 2.71
N LEU A 225 7.45 14.60 3.05
CA LEU A 225 7.04 15.99 3.10
C LEU A 225 7.87 16.76 4.14
N ASN A 226 8.51 17.82 3.69
CA ASN A 226 9.34 18.66 4.56
C ASN A 226 8.48 19.30 5.68
N LYS A 227 8.98 19.28 6.90
CA LYS A 227 8.32 19.87 8.08
C LYS A 227 8.65 21.33 8.29
N GLU A 228 9.72 21.83 7.68
CA GLU A 228 10.31 23.13 8.01
C GLU A 228 10.09 24.21 6.93
N ASN A 229 9.78 23.81 5.68
CA ASN A 229 9.64 24.75 4.57
C ASN A 229 8.21 25.28 4.35
N GLY A 230 7.24 24.87 5.18
CA GLY A 230 5.85 25.31 5.09
C GLY A 230 4.98 24.58 4.06
N CYS A 231 5.52 23.63 3.27
CA CYS A 231 4.73 22.94 2.24
C CYS A 231 3.52 22.17 2.79
N ARG A 232 3.57 21.79 4.07
CA ARG A 232 2.46 21.10 4.74
C ARG A 232 1.24 21.99 4.95
N LYS A 233 1.38 23.32 4.91
CA LYS A 233 0.25 24.28 4.98
C LYS A 233 -0.69 24.17 3.79
N ALA A 234 -0.18 23.66 2.66
CA ALA A 234 -1.01 23.43 1.47
C ALA A 234 -2.06 22.35 1.65
N PHE A 235 -1.91 21.43 2.62
CA PHE A 235 -2.88 20.38 2.90
C PHE A 235 -3.83 20.84 4.01
N ILE A 236 -5.12 20.89 3.70
CA ILE A 236 -6.18 21.41 4.59
C ILE A 236 -7.28 20.37 4.79
N PRO A 237 -7.97 20.36 5.94
CA PRO A 237 -9.09 19.45 6.16
C PRO A 237 -10.30 19.82 5.30
N GLU A 238 -11.10 18.84 4.96
CA GLU A 238 -12.44 19.01 4.37
C GLU A 238 -13.49 19.21 5.47
N ASN A 239 -13.32 18.49 6.59
CA ASN A 239 -14.13 18.65 7.80
C ASN A 239 -13.58 19.80 8.67
N ASP A 240 -13.64 19.70 9.98
CA ASP A 240 -13.30 20.80 10.87
C ASP A 240 -11.80 20.98 11.10
N LYS A 241 -11.07 19.88 11.24
CA LYS A 241 -9.64 19.91 11.57
C LYS A 241 -8.91 18.63 11.20
N PHE A 242 -7.60 18.72 11.00
CA PHE A 242 -6.74 17.54 11.03
C PHE A 242 -6.44 17.11 12.46
N LEU A 243 -6.35 15.80 12.64
CA LEU A 243 -5.83 15.14 13.82
C LEU A 243 -4.78 14.14 13.40
N GLU A 244 -3.52 14.30 13.88
CA GLU A 244 -2.46 13.33 13.68
C GLU A 244 -2.26 12.51 14.97
N MET A 245 -2.24 11.19 14.84
CA MET A 245 -1.80 10.26 15.87
C MET A 245 -0.45 9.68 15.46
N ASP A 246 0.58 9.97 16.26
CA ASP A 246 1.97 9.54 16.05
C ASP A 246 2.37 8.55 17.15
N ILE A 247 2.82 7.35 16.77
CA ILE A 247 3.20 6.30 17.72
C ILE A 247 4.57 6.64 18.33
N SER A 248 4.61 6.78 19.63
CA SER A 248 5.82 7.11 20.39
C SER A 248 6.78 5.93 20.51
N ALA A 249 8.07 6.16 20.22
CA ALA A 249 9.16 5.19 20.38
C ALA A 249 8.83 3.80 19.78
N TYR A 250 8.28 3.76 18.58
CA TYR A 250 7.69 2.56 18.01
C TYR A 250 8.69 1.41 17.85
N HIS A 251 9.80 1.61 17.13
CA HIS A 251 10.81 0.56 16.94
C HIS A 251 11.46 0.10 18.24
N PRO A 252 11.82 0.98 19.19
CA PRO A 252 12.24 0.53 20.54
C PRO A 252 11.19 -0.32 21.26
N THR A 253 9.90 0.02 21.13
CA THR A 253 8.80 -0.78 21.69
C THR A 253 8.71 -2.17 21.04
N LEU A 254 8.79 -2.25 19.72
CA LEU A 254 8.77 -3.53 19.00
C LEU A 254 9.99 -4.39 19.33
N ALA A 255 11.18 -3.79 19.38
CA ALA A 255 12.42 -4.47 19.74
C ALA A 255 12.35 -5.01 21.16
N ALA A 256 11.86 -4.23 22.13
CA ALA A 256 11.68 -4.67 23.51
C ALA A 256 10.74 -5.88 23.61
N ARG A 257 9.64 -5.89 22.84
CA ARG A 257 8.70 -7.01 22.78
C ARG A 257 9.35 -8.30 22.26
N LEU A 258 10.16 -8.18 21.20
CA LEU A 258 10.85 -9.33 20.61
C LEU A 258 11.77 -10.02 21.62
N VAL A 259 12.41 -9.26 22.52
CA VAL A 259 13.39 -9.77 23.49
C VAL A 259 12.84 -9.89 24.90
N GLY A 260 11.54 -9.67 25.11
CA GLY A 260 10.92 -9.75 26.43
C GLY A 260 11.46 -8.73 27.44
N TYR A 261 11.89 -7.54 26.96
CA TYR A 261 12.37 -6.46 27.83
C TYR A 261 11.23 -5.50 28.21
N LYS A 262 11.24 -5.04 29.47
CA LYS A 262 10.29 -4.03 29.95
C LYS A 262 11.04 -2.80 30.40
N PHE A 263 10.62 -1.64 29.96
CA PHE A 263 11.16 -0.36 30.41
C PHE A 263 10.56 0.02 31.78
N ASP A 264 11.38 0.61 32.65
CA ASP A 264 10.97 1.02 34.00
C ASP A 264 10.15 2.30 34.02
N ALA A 265 10.29 3.17 33.00
CA ALA A 265 9.54 4.40 32.89
C ALA A 265 8.43 4.30 31.83
N GLU A 266 7.42 5.15 31.99
CA GLU A 266 6.35 5.27 31.00
C GLU A 266 6.82 5.78 29.65
N ASP A 267 7.77 6.74 29.62
CA ASP A 267 8.40 7.22 28.40
C ASP A 267 9.72 6.46 28.17
N ILE A 268 9.74 5.73 27.04
CA ILE A 268 10.90 4.92 26.66
C ILE A 268 12.14 5.78 26.42
N HIS A 269 11.99 6.96 25.87
CA HIS A 269 13.13 7.87 25.62
C HIS A 269 13.65 8.50 26.92
N GLU A 270 12.80 8.70 27.94
CA GLU A 270 13.25 9.07 29.28
C GLU A 270 14.05 7.94 29.94
N SER A 271 13.60 6.70 29.77
CA SER A 271 14.36 5.53 30.23
C SER A 271 15.75 5.51 29.58
N PHE A 272 15.84 5.69 28.28
CA PHE A 272 17.14 5.76 27.60
C PHE A 272 17.96 6.97 27.98
N ALA A 273 17.36 8.14 28.20
CA ALA A 273 18.08 9.33 28.66
C ALA A 273 18.80 9.06 30.01
N LYS A 274 18.10 8.40 30.94
CA LYS A 274 18.68 7.97 32.21
C LYS A 274 19.79 6.92 32.04
N MET A 275 19.56 5.91 31.18
CA MET A 275 20.55 4.86 30.90
C MET A 275 21.83 5.41 30.26
N TYR A 276 21.72 6.41 29.39
CA TYR A 276 22.86 7.01 28.67
C TYR A 276 23.49 8.17 29.44
N GLY A 277 22.80 8.75 30.42
CA GLY A 277 23.24 9.96 31.13
C GLY A 277 23.23 11.19 30.22
N VAL A 278 22.24 11.32 29.33
CA VAL A 278 22.12 12.43 28.35
C VAL A 278 20.71 13.04 28.39
N ASP A 279 20.53 14.16 27.72
CA ASP A 279 19.20 14.75 27.55
C ASP A 279 18.27 13.94 26.65
N TYR A 280 16.97 14.26 26.70
CA TYR A 280 15.92 13.54 25.98
C TYR A 280 16.10 13.54 24.45
N LYS A 281 16.51 14.67 23.86
CA LYS A 281 16.72 14.77 22.41
C LYS A 281 17.89 13.90 21.97
N LYS A 282 18.98 13.94 22.73
CA LYS A 282 20.17 13.12 22.47
C LYS A 282 19.90 11.64 22.67
N SER A 283 19.07 11.28 23.64
CA SER A 283 18.68 9.87 23.87
C SER A 283 17.97 9.26 22.68
N LYS A 284 17.05 10.02 22.04
CA LYS A 284 16.38 9.58 20.79
C LYS A 284 17.37 9.29 19.69
N GLU A 285 18.26 10.24 19.40
CA GLU A 285 19.27 10.11 18.36
C GLU A 285 20.17 8.89 18.59
N LEU A 286 20.66 8.72 19.81
CA LEU A 286 21.52 7.60 20.21
C LEU A 286 20.79 6.25 20.09
N THR A 287 19.55 6.17 20.55
CA THR A 287 18.76 4.94 20.49
C THR A 287 18.56 4.48 19.05
N PHE A 288 18.18 5.38 18.16
CA PHE A 288 18.01 5.02 16.74
C PHE A 288 19.34 4.64 16.08
N LYS A 289 20.42 5.39 16.35
CA LYS A 289 21.76 5.03 15.82
C LYS A 289 22.19 3.63 16.26
N GLN A 290 21.96 3.27 17.51
CA GLN A 290 22.34 1.97 18.04
C GLN A 290 21.42 0.84 17.54
N LEU A 291 20.12 1.10 17.44
CA LEU A 291 19.17 0.11 16.98
C LEU A 291 19.39 -0.26 15.49
N TYR A 292 19.76 0.72 14.66
CA TYR A 292 19.94 0.53 13.23
C TYR A 292 21.38 0.31 12.78
N GLY A 293 22.34 0.88 13.48
CA GLY A 293 23.76 0.88 13.11
C GLY A 293 24.64 -0.06 13.94
N GLY A 294 24.06 -0.67 14.98
CA GLY A 294 24.80 -1.48 15.95
C GLY A 294 25.15 -0.74 17.24
N VAL A 295 25.30 -1.48 18.31
CA VAL A 295 25.45 -0.92 19.68
C VAL A 295 26.86 -0.38 19.90
N PHE A 296 26.96 0.83 20.42
CA PHE A 296 28.23 1.44 20.78
C PHE A 296 28.88 0.72 21.98
N LYS A 297 30.22 0.62 21.96
CA LYS A 297 30.98 -0.12 23.00
C LYS A 297 30.61 0.27 24.42
N GLN A 298 30.36 1.57 24.67
CA GLN A 298 30.03 2.11 26.00
C GLN A 298 28.63 1.75 26.50
N TYR A 299 27.74 1.26 25.65
CA TYR A 299 26.34 0.92 25.98
C TYR A 299 26.02 -0.57 25.78
N LYS A 300 26.99 -1.36 25.33
CA LYS A 300 26.81 -2.78 25.01
C LYS A 300 26.39 -3.63 26.21
N ASP A 301 26.74 -3.19 27.43
CA ASP A 301 26.47 -3.90 28.69
C ASP A 301 25.11 -3.50 29.33
N LEU A 302 24.36 -2.56 28.70
CA LEU A 302 22.99 -2.26 29.12
C LEU A 302 22.08 -3.45 28.80
N GLU A 303 21.29 -3.89 29.75
CA GLU A 303 20.46 -5.11 29.65
C GLU A 303 19.62 -5.17 28.36
N PHE A 304 19.01 -4.05 27.97
CA PHE A 304 18.26 -3.96 26.74
C PHE A 304 19.11 -4.36 25.53
N PHE A 305 20.30 -3.77 25.39
CA PHE A 305 21.17 -4.04 24.24
C PHE A 305 21.84 -5.42 24.30
N VAL A 306 22.10 -5.95 25.47
CA VAL A 306 22.56 -7.36 25.64
C VAL A 306 21.50 -8.30 25.06
N LYS A 307 20.23 -8.12 25.42
CA LYS A 307 19.13 -8.94 24.90
C LYS A 307 18.92 -8.75 23.38
N ILE A 308 19.02 -7.51 22.88
CA ILE A 308 18.92 -7.23 21.45
C ILE A 308 20.06 -7.91 20.69
N GLN A 309 21.31 -7.79 21.14
CA GLN A 309 22.45 -8.41 20.47
C GLN A 309 22.29 -9.93 20.40
N LYS A 310 21.92 -10.57 21.51
CA LYS A 310 21.65 -12.01 21.55
C LYS A 310 20.58 -12.41 20.51
N TYR A 311 19.47 -11.67 20.45
CA TYR A 311 18.40 -11.93 19.50
C TYR A 311 18.87 -11.75 18.04
N VAL A 312 19.65 -10.71 17.77
CA VAL A 312 20.23 -10.45 16.43
C VAL A 312 21.15 -11.58 15.99
N ASP A 313 21.98 -12.10 16.91
CA ASP A 313 22.88 -13.22 16.63
C ASP A 313 22.09 -14.50 16.34
N GLU A 314 21.09 -14.85 17.16
CA GLU A 314 20.18 -15.99 16.94
C GLU A 314 19.42 -15.86 15.60
N LEU A 315 18.93 -14.65 15.28
CA LEU A 315 18.26 -14.37 14.01
C LEU A 315 19.17 -14.59 12.81
N TRP A 316 20.44 -14.16 12.94
CA TRP A 316 21.44 -14.33 11.90
C TRP A 316 21.87 -15.79 11.70
N GLU A 317 22.02 -16.54 12.78
CA GLU A 317 22.27 -17.99 12.72
C GLU A 317 21.12 -18.72 12.01
N LYS A 318 19.88 -18.40 12.37
CA LYS A 318 18.69 -18.95 11.74
C LYS A 318 18.65 -18.63 10.22
N TYR A 319 18.89 -17.37 9.85
CA TYR A 319 18.93 -16.93 8.47
C TYR A 319 20.00 -17.70 7.65
N ASN A 320 21.14 -17.98 8.24
CA ASN A 320 22.20 -18.72 7.56
C ASN A 320 21.94 -20.22 7.48
N SER A 321 21.33 -20.83 8.48
CA SER A 321 21.06 -22.27 8.55
C SER A 321 19.79 -22.69 7.81
N GLU A 322 18.70 -21.91 7.96
CA GLU A 322 17.40 -22.23 7.35
C GLU A 322 17.20 -21.54 5.99
N GLY A 323 18.03 -20.54 5.65
CA GLY A 323 17.92 -19.77 4.41
C GLY A 323 16.86 -18.67 4.43
N PHE A 324 16.17 -18.45 5.53
CA PHE A 324 15.19 -17.38 5.72
C PHE A 324 14.92 -17.08 7.19
N ILE A 325 14.31 -15.91 7.44
CA ILE A 325 13.59 -15.61 8.68
C ILE A 325 12.15 -15.21 8.32
N GLU A 326 11.26 -15.31 9.30
CA GLU A 326 9.83 -15.04 9.13
C GLU A 326 9.32 -14.03 10.16
N CYS A 327 8.51 -13.07 9.71
CA CYS A 327 7.84 -12.14 10.60
C CYS A 327 6.71 -12.85 11.37
N PRO A 328 6.65 -12.75 12.70
CA PRO A 328 5.65 -13.46 13.50
C PRO A 328 4.22 -12.91 13.35
N ILE A 329 4.03 -11.74 12.74
CA ILE A 329 2.71 -11.13 12.55
C ILE A 329 2.13 -11.44 11.17
N SER A 330 2.94 -11.30 10.11
CA SER A 330 2.48 -11.38 8.72
C SER A 330 2.90 -12.67 8.02
N ASN A 331 3.78 -13.46 8.63
CA ASN A 331 4.45 -14.61 8.01
C ASN A 331 5.21 -14.23 6.73
N HIS A 332 5.66 -12.97 6.63
CA HIS A 332 6.55 -12.53 5.57
C HIS A 332 7.92 -13.17 5.73
N ARG A 333 8.46 -13.72 4.65
CA ARG A 333 9.78 -14.35 4.66
C ARG A 333 10.82 -13.46 4.02
N PHE A 334 11.90 -13.25 4.76
CA PHE A 334 13.13 -12.66 4.25
C PHE A 334 14.06 -13.79 3.79
N GLU A 335 13.98 -14.14 2.52
CA GLU A 335 14.68 -15.29 1.94
C GLU A 335 16.08 -14.89 1.47
N LYS A 336 17.09 -15.69 1.84
CA LYS A 336 18.50 -15.41 1.60
C LYS A 336 18.83 -15.27 0.11
N TYR A 337 18.20 -16.06 -0.73
CA TYR A 337 18.44 -16.01 -2.18
C TYR A 337 17.84 -14.78 -2.87
N LYS A 338 16.95 -14.04 -2.19
CA LYS A 338 16.34 -12.81 -2.70
C LYS A 338 17.02 -11.53 -2.21
N LEU A 339 17.90 -11.64 -1.21
CA LEU A 339 18.47 -10.48 -0.52
C LEU A 339 20.00 -10.46 -0.65
N ASP A 340 20.51 -9.41 -1.28
CA ASP A 340 21.94 -9.21 -1.48
C ASP A 340 22.56 -8.39 -0.33
N ASN A 341 23.84 -8.65 -0.05
CA ASN A 341 24.66 -7.89 0.88
C ASN A 341 24.02 -7.70 2.27
N MET A 342 23.47 -8.81 2.80
CA MET A 342 22.88 -8.81 4.14
C MET A 342 23.94 -8.92 5.23
N ASN A 343 23.64 -8.35 6.38
CA ASN A 343 24.37 -8.50 7.64
C ASN A 343 23.37 -8.58 8.80
N PRO A 344 23.79 -9.00 10.01
CA PRO A 344 22.88 -9.20 11.14
C PRO A 344 22.02 -7.97 11.44
N GLN A 345 22.62 -6.79 11.45
CA GLN A 345 21.95 -5.54 11.80
C GLN A 345 20.92 -5.12 10.73
N LYS A 346 21.29 -5.25 9.47
CA LYS A 346 20.38 -4.96 8.33
C LYS A 346 19.18 -5.90 8.33
N LEU A 347 19.40 -7.19 8.62
CA LEU A 347 18.34 -8.18 8.71
C LEU A 347 17.36 -7.86 9.84
N PHE A 348 17.87 -7.49 11.00
CA PHE A 348 17.06 -7.06 12.15
C PHE A 348 16.24 -5.79 11.81
N ASN A 349 16.83 -4.82 11.13
CA ASN A 349 16.12 -3.62 10.68
C ASN A 349 14.99 -3.96 9.70
N TYR A 350 15.20 -4.91 8.80
CA TYR A 350 14.17 -5.36 7.88
C TYR A 350 13.00 -6.02 8.63
N LEU A 351 13.32 -6.85 9.63
CA LEU A 351 12.31 -7.46 10.49
C LEU A 351 11.50 -6.40 11.26
N LEU A 352 12.16 -5.39 11.86
CA LEU A 352 11.47 -4.32 12.60
C LEU A 352 10.53 -3.51 11.69
N GLN A 353 10.97 -3.15 10.48
CA GLN A 353 10.14 -2.42 9.52
C GLN A 353 8.93 -3.25 9.06
N ASN A 354 9.11 -4.56 8.88
CA ASN A 354 8.00 -5.43 8.54
C ASN A 354 7.03 -5.62 9.71
N LEU A 355 7.53 -5.76 10.95
CA LEU A 355 6.71 -5.81 12.16
C LEU A 355 5.88 -4.54 12.34
N GLU A 356 6.50 -3.36 12.19
CA GLU A 356 5.82 -2.06 12.20
C GLU A 356 4.65 -2.06 11.22
N THR A 357 4.93 -2.33 9.93
CA THR A 357 3.91 -2.32 8.89
C THR A 357 2.81 -3.35 9.16
N SER A 358 3.18 -4.56 9.54
CA SER A 358 2.23 -5.64 9.78
C SER A 358 1.29 -5.36 10.95
N LEU A 359 1.81 -4.78 12.04
CA LEU A 359 1.00 -4.35 13.17
C LEU A 359 0.10 -3.18 12.79
N ASN A 360 0.65 -2.19 12.08
CA ASN A 360 -0.11 -1.04 11.60
C ASN A 360 -1.27 -1.44 10.68
N VAL A 361 -1.08 -2.39 9.79
CA VAL A 361 -2.17 -2.89 8.91
C VAL A 361 -3.29 -3.51 9.74
N ARG A 362 -2.98 -4.24 10.83
CA ARG A 362 -4.01 -4.76 11.75
C ARG A 362 -4.74 -3.63 12.48
N ILE A 363 -4.02 -2.63 12.94
CA ILE A 363 -4.59 -1.43 13.59
C ILE A 363 -5.46 -0.66 12.59
N LEU A 364 -4.94 -0.38 11.40
CA LEU A 364 -5.66 0.31 10.33
C LEU A 364 -6.97 -0.39 9.95
N ARG A 365 -6.97 -1.72 9.88
CA ARG A 365 -8.19 -2.48 9.61
C ARG A 365 -9.25 -2.26 10.68
N GLN A 366 -8.87 -2.21 11.97
CA GLN A 366 -9.79 -1.93 13.06
C GLN A 366 -10.28 -0.48 13.01
N ILE A 367 -9.38 0.48 12.76
CA ILE A 367 -9.73 1.90 12.58
C ILE A 367 -10.75 2.06 11.44
N ILE A 368 -10.50 1.44 10.28
CA ILE A 368 -11.43 1.49 9.13
C ILE A 368 -12.81 0.97 9.54
N GLY A 369 -12.87 -0.11 10.32
CA GLY A 369 -14.14 -0.62 10.84
C GLY A 369 -14.92 0.38 11.70
N LYS A 370 -14.24 1.34 12.36
CA LYS A 370 -14.86 2.40 13.15
C LYS A 370 -15.32 3.59 12.31
N ILE A 371 -14.57 3.91 11.25
CA ILE A 371 -14.81 5.14 10.46
C ILE A 371 -15.52 4.91 9.12
N ILE A 372 -15.82 3.67 8.76
CA ILE A 372 -16.35 3.33 7.42
C ILE A 372 -17.67 4.05 7.08
N ASN A 373 -18.48 4.35 8.10
CA ASN A 373 -19.75 5.07 7.96
C ASN A 373 -19.71 6.49 8.58
N ALA A 374 -18.52 6.97 8.95
CA ALA A 374 -18.32 8.26 9.58
C ALA A 374 -18.01 9.36 8.55
N GLN A 375 -18.18 10.62 8.96
CA GLN A 375 -17.68 11.78 8.21
C GLN A 375 -16.16 11.92 8.37
N THR A 376 -15.65 11.59 9.57
CA THR A 376 -14.21 11.51 9.84
C THR A 376 -13.53 10.50 8.92
N LYS A 377 -12.44 10.92 8.27
CA LYS A 377 -11.71 10.12 7.27
C LYS A 377 -10.28 9.91 7.71
N LEU A 378 -9.72 8.74 7.45
CA LEU A 378 -8.28 8.52 7.47
C LEU A 378 -7.72 8.89 6.09
N VAL A 379 -6.97 9.98 6.01
CA VAL A 379 -6.54 10.58 4.73
C VAL A 379 -5.08 10.31 4.38
N LEU A 380 -4.23 10.04 5.40
CA LEU A 380 -2.83 9.74 5.18
C LEU A 380 -2.29 8.80 6.26
N TYR A 381 -1.45 7.88 5.86
CA TYR A 381 -0.65 7.01 6.73
C TYR A 381 0.83 7.11 6.31
N THR A 382 1.69 7.44 7.25
CA THR A 382 3.13 7.54 7.03
C THR A 382 3.89 6.88 8.18
N TYR A 383 4.10 5.56 8.06
CA TYR A 383 4.87 4.73 9.00
C TYR A 383 4.30 4.71 10.42
N ASP A 384 4.70 5.63 11.28
CA ASP A 384 4.27 5.79 12.68
C ASP A 384 3.16 6.81 12.88
N ALA A 385 2.76 7.54 11.81
CA ALA A 385 1.78 8.61 11.86
C ALA A 385 0.52 8.30 11.04
N PHE A 386 -0.64 8.64 11.63
CA PHE A 386 -1.98 8.45 11.09
C PHE A 386 -2.69 9.80 11.08
N LEU A 387 -2.99 10.31 9.89
CA LEU A 387 -3.65 11.61 9.72
C LEU A 387 -5.14 11.43 9.44
N PHE A 388 -5.96 12.00 10.30
CA PHE A 388 -7.40 12.01 10.18
C PHE A 388 -7.89 13.41 9.80
N ASP A 389 -8.90 13.46 8.93
CA ASP A 389 -9.75 14.61 8.66
C ASP A 389 -10.99 14.48 9.55
N LEU A 390 -11.03 15.20 10.66
CA LEU A 390 -11.94 14.98 11.78
C LEU A 390 -13.16 15.91 11.69
N ASP A 391 -14.35 15.30 11.81
CA ASP A 391 -15.59 16.00 12.15
C ASP A 391 -15.69 16.13 13.68
N ASN A 392 -15.88 17.36 14.21
CA ASN A 392 -15.94 17.61 15.64
C ASN A 392 -17.15 16.93 16.34
N ASN A 393 -18.19 16.57 15.59
CA ASN A 393 -19.34 15.83 16.14
C ASN A 393 -19.03 14.35 16.40
N GLU A 394 -17.88 13.86 15.92
CA GLU A 394 -17.48 12.46 15.99
C GLU A 394 -16.26 12.22 16.92
N GLU A 395 -16.03 13.09 17.89
CA GLU A 395 -14.90 12.95 18.84
C GLU A 395 -14.90 11.62 19.61
N ILE A 396 -16.06 10.98 19.78
CA ILE A 396 -16.17 9.66 20.40
C ILE A 396 -15.41 8.58 19.59
N ILE A 397 -15.37 8.70 18.27
CA ILE A 397 -14.62 7.79 17.39
C ILE A 397 -13.11 7.87 17.70
N ILE A 398 -12.64 9.06 18.06
CA ILE A 398 -11.23 9.27 18.39
C ILE A 398 -10.84 8.52 19.66
N GLU A 399 -11.72 8.47 20.65
CA GLU A 399 -11.49 7.67 21.87
C GLU A 399 -11.47 6.17 21.56
N ASP A 400 -12.35 5.70 20.68
CA ASP A 400 -12.33 4.31 20.20
C ASP A 400 -11.00 3.99 19.49
N ILE A 401 -10.52 4.89 18.63
CA ILE A 401 -9.24 4.72 17.93
C ILE A 401 -8.06 4.71 18.93
N LYS A 402 -8.05 5.60 19.92
CA LYS A 402 -7.02 5.59 20.99
C LYS A 402 -7.01 4.26 21.75
N ASN A 403 -8.18 3.68 22.03
CA ASN A 403 -8.30 2.41 22.68
C ASN A 403 -7.70 1.28 21.82
N ILE A 404 -7.84 1.29 20.50
CA ILE A 404 -7.19 0.32 19.61
C ILE A 404 -5.66 0.34 19.80
N PHE A 405 -5.05 1.53 19.82
CA PHE A 405 -3.61 1.66 20.07
C PHE A 405 -3.23 1.17 21.48
N LYS A 406 -4.02 1.55 22.48
CA LYS A 406 -3.80 1.13 23.88
C LYS A 406 -3.88 -0.40 24.06
N GLU A 407 -4.85 -1.05 23.43
CA GLU A 407 -4.99 -2.52 23.43
C GLU A 407 -3.79 -3.19 22.74
N CYS A 408 -3.20 -2.54 21.74
CA CYS A 408 -1.94 -2.96 21.16
C CYS A 408 -0.72 -2.60 22.03
N GLY A 409 -0.91 -1.99 23.21
CA GLY A 409 0.16 -1.52 24.11
C GLY A 409 1.04 -0.45 23.48
N LEU A 410 0.48 0.38 22.60
CA LEU A 410 1.15 1.49 21.94
C LEU A 410 0.68 2.82 22.50
N LYS A 411 1.63 3.75 22.66
CA LYS A 411 1.34 5.12 23.07
C LYS A 411 1.35 6.02 21.84
N VAL A 412 0.35 6.87 21.74
CA VAL A 412 0.22 7.85 20.65
C VAL A 412 0.31 9.27 21.18
N LYS A 413 1.02 10.13 20.45
CA LYS A 413 0.96 11.57 20.57
C LYS A 413 -0.06 12.10 19.60
N ILE A 414 -0.86 13.06 20.06
CA ILE A 414 -1.94 13.65 19.26
C ILE A 414 -1.64 15.10 18.99
N LYS A 415 -1.78 15.52 17.74
CA LYS A 415 -1.72 16.90 17.30
C LYS A 415 -2.98 17.25 16.52
N HIS A 416 -3.37 18.51 16.58
CA HIS A 416 -4.52 19.05 15.86
C HIS A 416 -4.08 20.28 15.06
N GLY A 417 -4.73 20.53 13.93
CA GLY A 417 -4.49 21.74 13.15
C GLY A 417 -5.52 21.96 12.06
N THR A 418 -5.56 23.18 11.57
CA THR A 418 -6.35 23.57 10.39
C THR A 418 -5.57 23.35 9.08
N SER A 419 -4.35 22.86 9.18
CA SER A 419 -3.52 22.36 8.08
C SER A 419 -2.66 21.19 8.57
N TYR A 420 -1.93 20.55 7.68
CA TYR A 420 -0.98 19.47 8.04
C TYR A 420 0.33 20.01 8.66
N ASP A 421 0.50 21.31 8.73
CA ASP A 421 1.60 21.97 9.42
C ASP A 421 1.18 22.22 10.88
N PHE A 422 1.45 21.23 11.73
CA PHE A 422 1.17 21.33 13.16
C PHE A 422 2.26 22.12 13.85
N GLU A 423 1.89 23.24 14.46
CA GLU A 423 2.76 24.07 15.32
C GLU A 423 3.08 23.39 16.66
#